data_0ae66f5a967c32af3e3bb08d50ce9a18
#
_entry.id   0ae66f5a967c32af3e3bb08d50ce9a18
#
_cell.length_a   1.000
_cell.length_b   1.000
_cell.length_c   1.000
_cell.angle_alpha   90.00
_cell.angle_beta   90.00
_cell.angle_gamma   90.00
#
_symmetry.space_group_name_H-M   'P 1'
#
loop_
_entity.id
_entity.type
_entity.pdbx_description
1 polymer ?
#
loop_
_entity_poly.entity_id
_entity_poly.type
_entity_poly.pdbx_seq_one_letter_code
_entity_poly.pdbx_strand_id
1 'polypeptide(L)'
;TEQPMHFAAGTSLLVMVATSIGSVRAHARRGDVDWGITRRVLPAIAVGVVAGAVVADLVRPPVLVVVFGVVLLAVAGTMIFGFRQATPRAVRVPARRWLNLGGFLIGYKSGMLGVGGGAISVPWLTWMGLPQPRVSGTSSTFTLPAAVIGTIAFCFTGLLSIGDPDSPWTIGYVFWPALPAAGGASLLGTRFGAACASRVPGRQLRIIFGLILVAVSISMITSITRTP
;
A
#
# COMPACT_ATOMS: atom_id res chain seq x y z
N THR A 1 -2.52 14.96 -19.19
CA THR A 1 -3.04 13.60 -18.94
C THR A 1 -4.36 13.72 -18.19
N GLU A 2 -5.44 13.22 -18.77
CA GLU A 2 -6.79 13.33 -18.20
C GLU A 2 -7.00 12.44 -16.94
N GLN A 3 -6.03 11.57 -16.61
CA GLN A 3 -6.15 10.58 -15.52
C GLN A 3 -4.94 10.54 -14.58
N PRO A 4 -4.58 11.65 -13.91
CA PRO A 4 -3.36 11.73 -13.09
C PRO A 4 -3.33 10.74 -11.93
N MET A 5 -4.48 10.36 -11.35
CA MET A 5 -4.56 9.40 -10.25
C MET A 5 -4.20 7.97 -10.68
N HIS A 6 -4.59 7.57 -11.88
CA HIS A 6 -4.26 6.24 -12.41
C HIS A 6 -2.74 6.11 -12.65
N PHE A 7 -2.12 7.14 -13.25
CA PHE A 7 -0.67 7.20 -13.42
C PHE A 7 0.07 7.21 -12.07
N ALA A 8 -0.43 7.96 -11.10
CA ALA A 8 0.15 7.99 -9.76
C ALA A 8 0.05 6.63 -9.08
N ALA A 9 -1.11 5.96 -9.14
CA ALA A 9 -1.33 4.65 -8.53
C ALA A 9 -0.46 3.56 -9.18
N GLY A 10 -0.48 3.46 -10.52
CA GLY A 10 0.31 2.46 -11.25
C GLY A 10 1.81 2.64 -11.05
N THR A 11 2.30 3.88 -11.15
CA THR A 11 3.72 4.20 -10.94
C THR A 11 4.16 3.96 -9.49
N SER A 12 3.30 4.28 -8.51
CA SER A 12 3.56 3.99 -7.09
C SER A 12 3.73 2.49 -6.85
N LEU A 13 2.87 1.65 -7.44
CA LEU A 13 2.97 0.19 -7.34
C LEU A 13 4.28 -0.32 -7.94
N LEU A 14 4.72 0.21 -9.08
CA LEU A 14 6.01 -0.15 -9.68
C LEU A 14 7.17 0.14 -8.71
N VAL A 15 7.22 1.33 -8.12
CA VAL A 15 8.25 1.69 -7.12
C VAL A 15 8.17 0.79 -5.90
N MET A 16 6.95 0.42 -5.47
CA MET A 16 6.76 -0.52 -4.36
C MET A 16 7.31 -1.91 -4.63
N VAL A 17 7.39 -2.38 -5.87
CA VAL A 17 8.04 -3.66 -6.18
C VAL A 17 9.48 -3.65 -5.69
N ALA A 18 10.25 -2.62 -6.04
CA ALA A 18 11.65 -2.52 -5.65
C ALA A 18 11.83 -2.43 -4.13
N THR A 19 11.05 -1.56 -3.48
CA THR A 19 11.16 -1.33 -2.03
C THR A 19 10.70 -2.53 -1.20
N SER A 20 9.65 -3.24 -1.65
CA SER A 20 9.11 -4.39 -0.92
C SER A 20 10.00 -5.63 -1.04
N ILE A 21 10.74 -5.81 -2.13
CA ILE A 21 11.74 -6.89 -2.25
C ILE A 21 12.78 -6.79 -1.12
N GLY A 22 13.31 -5.58 -0.89
CA GLY A 22 14.26 -5.33 0.20
C GLY A 22 13.65 -5.61 1.57
N SER A 23 12.43 -5.13 1.80
CA SER A 23 11.71 -5.32 3.05
C SER A 23 11.42 -6.80 3.34
N VAL A 24 10.88 -7.53 2.37
CA VAL A 24 10.59 -8.97 2.52
C VAL A 24 11.86 -9.76 2.83
N ARG A 25 12.97 -9.50 2.10
CA ARG A 25 14.24 -10.17 2.34
C ARG A 25 14.79 -9.91 3.74
N ALA A 26 14.70 -8.66 4.21
CA ALA A 26 15.18 -8.28 5.53
C ALA A 26 14.38 -8.97 6.65
N HIS A 27 13.06 -8.98 6.56
CA HIS A 27 12.18 -9.63 7.53
C HIS A 27 12.26 -11.16 7.47
N ALA A 28 12.36 -11.74 6.28
CA ALA A 28 12.52 -13.19 6.11
C ALA A 28 13.82 -13.71 6.75
N ARG A 29 14.94 -12.96 6.60
CA ARG A 29 16.22 -13.30 7.24
C ARG A 29 16.16 -13.25 8.77
N ARG A 30 15.28 -12.43 9.35
CA ARG A 30 15.08 -12.31 10.81
C ARG A 30 14.09 -13.34 11.36
N GLY A 31 13.42 -14.13 10.50
CA GLY A 31 12.36 -15.04 10.94
C GLY A 31 11.05 -14.33 11.30
N ASP A 32 10.88 -13.07 10.92
CA ASP A 32 9.71 -12.25 11.26
C ASP A 32 8.48 -12.52 10.36
N VAL A 33 8.54 -13.47 9.43
CA VAL A 33 7.48 -13.76 8.47
C VAL A 33 6.71 -15.00 8.85
N ASP A 34 5.38 -14.88 8.94
CA ASP A 34 4.49 -16.04 9.03
C ASP A 34 4.09 -16.51 7.62
N TRP A 35 4.86 -17.45 7.09
CA TRP A 35 4.62 -18.04 5.78
C TRP A 35 3.32 -18.83 5.69
N GLY A 36 2.81 -19.34 6.83
CA GLY A 36 1.53 -20.06 6.89
C GLY A 36 0.36 -19.14 6.57
N ILE A 37 0.32 -17.96 7.19
CA ILE A 37 -0.67 -16.93 6.91
C ILE A 37 -0.47 -16.39 5.49
N THR A 38 0.77 -16.06 5.11
CA THR A 38 1.09 -15.50 3.79
C THR A 38 0.54 -16.37 2.65
N ARG A 39 0.87 -17.66 2.64
CA ARG A 39 0.43 -18.57 1.57
C ARG A 39 -1.09 -18.72 1.48
N ARG A 40 -1.79 -18.65 2.61
CA ARG A 40 -3.27 -18.77 2.66
C ARG A 40 -3.96 -17.52 2.13
N VAL A 41 -3.39 -16.35 2.38
CA VAL A 41 -4.00 -15.06 2.07
C VAL A 41 -3.63 -14.57 0.65
N LEU A 42 -2.49 -15.01 0.13
CA LEU A 42 -1.94 -14.59 -1.16
C LEU A 42 -2.91 -14.70 -2.35
N PRO A 43 -3.64 -15.82 -2.56
CA PRO A 43 -4.58 -15.92 -3.68
C PRO A 43 -5.70 -14.88 -3.60
N ALA A 44 -6.21 -14.63 -2.39
CA ALA A 44 -7.27 -13.63 -2.19
C ALA A 44 -6.74 -12.20 -2.41
N ILE A 45 -5.49 -11.92 -2.02
CA ILE A 45 -4.82 -10.65 -2.34
C ILE A 45 -4.73 -10.48 -3.85
N ALA A 46 -4.28 -11.50 -4.58
CA ALA A 46 -4.13 -11.42 -6.04
C ALA A 46 -5.45 -11.08 -6.74
N VAL A 47 -6.53 -11.79 -6.39
CA VAL A 47 -7.88 -11.51 -6.91
C VAL A 47 -8.34 -10.10 -6.53
N GLY A 48 -8.12 -9.71 -5.28
CA GLY A 48 -8.48 -8.36 -4.80
C GLY A 48 -7.75 -7.26 -5.56
N VAL A 49 -6.45 -7.41 -5.82
CA VAL A 49 -5.64 -6.41 -6.55
C VAL A 49 -6.17 -6.22 -7.97
N VAL A 50 -6.42 -7.32 -8.68
CA VAL A 50 -6.97 -7.24 -10.05
C VAL A 50 -8.35 -6.57 -10.05
N ALA A 51 -9.24 -7.01 -9.15
CA ALA A 51 -10.55 -6.39 -9.00
C ALA A 51 -10.46 -4.89 -8.66
N GLY A 52 -9.54 -4.52 -7.78
CA GLY A 52 -9.31 -3.11 -7.40
C GLY A 52 -8.80 -2.26 -8.56
N ALA A 53 -7.86 -2.78 -9.36
CA ALA A 53 -7.33 -2.08 -10.53
C ALA A 53 -8.39 -1.89 -11.62
N VAL A 54 -9.19 -2.92 -11.88
CA VAL A 54 -10.31 -2.83 -12.85
C VAL A 54 -11.35 -1.81 -12.37
N VAL A 55 -11.71 -1.83 -11.09
CA VAL A 55 -12.66 -0.85 -10.55
C VAL A 55 -12.08 0.56 -10.56
N ALA A 56 -10.77 0.73 -10.31
CA ALA A 56 -10.12 2.03 -10.43
C ALA A 56 -10.26 2.62 -11.83
N ASP A 57 -10.13 1.80 -12.87
CA ASP A 57 -10.26 2.22 -14.27
C ASP A 57 -11.70 2.61 -14.64
N LEU A 58 -12.69 1.98 -14.02
CA LEU A 58 -14.11 2.26 -14.23
C LEU A 58 -14.63 3.47 -13.43
N VAL A 59 -13.92 3.88 -12.40
CA VAL A 59 -14.35 4.94 -11.49
C VAL A 59 -13.81 6.29 -11.94
N ARG A 60 -14.66 7.33 -11.89
CA ARG A 60 -14.26 8.70 -12.24
C ARG A 60 -13.11 9.18 -11.35
N PRO A 61 -12.08 9.86 -11.91
CA PRO A 61 -10.92 10.34 -11.16
C PRO A 61 -11.23 11.10 -9.85
N PRO A 62 -12.25 12.00 -9.79
CA PRO A 62 -12.57 12.69 -8.53
C PRO A 62 -13.01 11.74 -7.41
N VAL A 63 -13.74 10.67 -7.74
CA VAL A 63 -14.17 9.67 -6.75
C VAL A 63 -12.99 8.91 -6.18
N LEU A 64 -12.03 8.55 -7.03
CA LEU A 64 -10.77 7.92 -6.59
C LEU A 64 -10.00 8.81 -5.62
N VAL A 65 -9.92 10.12 -5.90
CA VAL A 65 -9.25 11.09 -5.00
C VAL A 65 -9.95 11.15 -3.64
N VAL A 66 -11.29 11.17 -3.62
CA VAL A 66 -12.07 11.17 -2.36
C VAL A 66 -11.84 9.88 -1.58
N VAL A 67 -11.96 8.73 -2.25
CA VAL A 67 -11.75 7.42 -1.61
C VAL A 67 -10.32 7.32 -1.05
N PHE A 68 -9.33 7.77 -1.80
CA PHE A 68 -7.94 7.80 -1.36
C PHE A 68 -7.78 8.71 -0.12
N GLY A 69 -8.33 9.92 -0.17
CA GLY A 69 -8.31 10.86 0.97
C GLY A 69 -8.96 10.28 2.22
N VAL A 70 -10.13 9.64 2.10
CA VAL A 70 -10.80 8.97 3.23
C VAL A 70 -9.95 7.84 3.81
N VAL A 71 -9.32 7.03 2.96
CA VAL A 71 -8.42 5.96 3.42
C VAL A 71 -7.21 6.55 4.14
N LEU A 72 -6.61 7.63 3.62
CA LEU A 72 -5.50 8.31 4.30
C LEU A 72 -5.92 8.87 5.66
N LEU A 73 -7.10 9.48 5.77
CA LEU A 73 -7.64 9.97 7.04
C LEU A 73 -7.86 8.82 8.04
N ALA A 74 -8.40 7.70 7.59
CA ALA A 74 -8.57 6.52 8.44
C ALA A 74 -7.23 6.01 8.96
N VAL A 75 -6.20 5.92 8.09
CA VAL A 75 -4.84 5.53 8.49
C VAL A 75 -4.24 6.55 9.45
N ALA A 76 -4.37 7.85 9.18
CA ALA A 76 -3.92 8.92 10.06
C ALA A 76 -4.56 8.82 11.45
N GLY A 77 -5.87 8.58 11.51
CA GLY A 77 -6.60 8.35 12.76
C GLY A 77 -6.02 7.18 13.54
N THR A 78 -5.75 6.04 12.90
CA THR A 78 -5.12 4.91 13.57
C THR A 78 -3.71 5.20 14.07
N MET A 79 -2.97 6.07 13.40
CA MET A 79 -1.62 6.49 13.82
C MET A 79 -1.66 7.47 14.98
N ILE A 80 -2.56 8.45 14.96
CA ILE A 80 -2.65 9.51 15.97
C ILE A 80 -3.26 8.97 17.27
N PHE A 81 -4.42 8.31 17.17
CA PHE A 81 -5.15 7.81 18.35
C PHE A 81 -4.60 6.50 18.89
N GLY A 82 -3.72 5.84 18.14
CA GLY A 82 -3.03 4.62 18.52
C GLY A 82 -3.97 3.44 18.75
N PHE A 83 -3.85 2.38 17.98
CA PHE A 83 -4.28 1.10 18.53
C PHE A 83 -3.39 0.84 19.75
N ARG A 84 -3.98 0.83 20.95
CA ARG A 84 -3.32 0.30 22.15
C ARG A 84 -2.71 -1.02 21.70
N GLN A 85 -1.39 -1.17 21.88
CA GLN A 85 -0.73 -2.45 21.63
C GLN A 85 -1.56 -3.49 22.35
N ALA A 86 -2.19 -4.35 21.56
CA ALA A 86 -2.96 -5.45 22.13
C ALA A 86 -1.98 -6.20 23.03
N THR A 87 -2.33 -6.35 24.31
CA THR A 87 -1.61 -7.26 25.19
C THR A 87 -1.41 -8.59 24.47
N PRO A 88 -0.24 -9.23 24.60
CA PRO A 88 0.04 -10.49 23.93
C PRO A 88 -1.13 -11.46 24.20
N ARG A 89 -1.98 -11.62 23.20
CA ARG A 89 -3.04 -12.62 23.19
C ARG A 89 -2.55 -13.85 22.45
N ALA A 90 -3.10 -15.02 22.76
CA ALA A 90 -2.85 -16.20 21.96
C ALA A 90 -3.18 -15.89 20.48
N VAL A 91 -2.25 -16.20 19.58
CA VAL A 91 -2.44 -15.97 18.13
C VAL A 91 -3.67 -16.76 17.68
N ARG A 92 -4.71 -16.07 17.26
CA ARG A 92 -5.94 -16.64 16.75
C ARG A 92 -6.02 -16.45 15.25
N VAL A 93 -5.68 -17.48 14.50
CA VAL A 93 -5.85 -17.47 13.04
C VAL A 93 -7.33 -17.69 12.72
N PRO A 94 -8.03 -16.75 12.10
CA PRO A 94 -9.44 -16.87 11.79
C PRO A 94 -9.72 -18.01 10.81
N ALA A 95 -11.00 -18.41 10.69
CA ALA A 95 -11.43 -19.36 9.68
C ALA A 95 -11.06 -18.87 8.27
N ARG A 96 -10.79 -19.79 7.34
CA ARG A 96 -10.31 -19.52 5.98
C ARG A 96 -11.11 -18.45 5.24
N ARG A 97 -12.44 -18.41 5.46
CA ARG A 97 -13.31 -17.37 4.86
C ARG A 97 -12.93 -15.94 5.28
N TRP A 98 -12.59 -15.74 6.54
CA TRP A 98 -12.16 -14.43 7.06
C TRP A 98 -10.76 -14.06 6.62
N LEU A 99 -9.87 -15.08 6.48
CA LEU A 99 -8.55 -14.87 5.89
C LEU A 99 -8.66 -14.44 4.43
N ASN A 100 -9.52 -15.09 3.65
CA ASN A 100 -9.76 -14.73 2.26
C ASN A 100 -10.40 -13.34 2.13
N LEU A 101 -11.39 -13.02 2.97
CA LEU A 101 -12.00 -11.68 2.96
C LEU A 101 -10.99 -10.58 3.31
N GLY A 102 -10.19 -10.77 4.37
CA GLY A 102 -9.14 -9.83 4.73
C GLY A 102 -8.09 -9.66 3.63
N GLY A 103 -7.65 -10.78 3.04
CA GLY A 103 -6.74 -10.76 1.90
C GLY A 103 -7.30 -10.03 0.68
N PHE A 104 -8.56 -10.31 0.33
CA PHE A 104 -9.26 -9.64 -0.75
C PHE A 104 -9.34 -8.12 -0.51
N LEU A 105 -9.75 -7.69 0.68
CA LEU A 105 -9.84 -6.26 1.02
C LEU A 105 -8.48 -5.56 1.00
N ILE A 106 -7.42 -6.23 1.48
CA ILE A 106 -6.04 -5.72 1.41
C ILE A 106 -5.63 -5.54 -0.05
N GLY A 107 -5.87 -6.56 -0.89
CA GLY A 107 -5.56 -6.52 -2.31
C GLY A 107 -6.38 -5.49 -3.07
N TYR A 108 -7.71 -5.47 -2.86
CA TYR A 108 -8.63 -4.56 -3.51
C TYR A 108 -8.24 -3.08 -3.29
N LYS A 109 -8.02 -2.72 -2.03
CA LYS A 109 -7.55 -1.37 -1.70
C LYS A 109 -6.19 -1.07 -2.35
N SER A 110 -5.27 -2.04 -2.33
CA SER A 110 -3.93 -1.85 -2.90
C SER A 110 -4.00 -1.66 -4.43
N GLY A 111 -4.80 -2.47 -5.13
CA GLY A 111 -5.03 -2.36 -6.56
C GLY A 111 -5.78 -1.08 -6.95
N MET A 112 -6.77 -0.67 -6.16
CA MET A 112 -7.57 0.53 -6.47
C MET A 112 -6.79 1.84 -6.27
N LEU A 113 -5.97 1.93 -5.22
CA LEU A 113 -5.38 3.20 -4.76
C LEU A 113 -3.86 3.28 -4.97
N GLY A 114 -3.21 2.21 -5.41
CA GLY A 114 -1.76 2.19 -5.53
C GLY A 114 -1.02 2.29 -4.19
N VAL A 115 -1.68 1.98 -3.08
CA VAL A 115 -1.12 2.04 -1.73
C VAL A 115 -0.89 0.64 -1.21
N GLY A 116 0.33 0.29 -0.86
CA GLY A 116 0.70 -1.04 -0.38
C GLY A 116 -0.20 -1.61 0.72
N GLY A 117 -0.13 -2.92 0.91
CA GLY A 117 -1.01 -3.67 1.81
C GLY A 117 -1.00 -3.25 3.28
N GLY A 118 0.05 -2.55 3.74
CA GLY A 118 0.33 -2.27 5.16
C GLY A 118 -0.78 -1.57 5.94
N ALA A 119 -1.50 -0.63 5.31
CA ALA A 119 -2.52 0.17 5.99
C ALA A 119 -3.66 -0.66 6.61
N ILE A 120 -4.06 -1.75 5.98
CA ILE A 120 -5.10 -2.67 6.49
C ILE A 120 -4.46 -3.90 7.13
N SER A 121 -3.39 -4.44 6.55
CA SER A 121 -2.79 -5.68 7.05
C SER A 121 -2.17 -5.54 8.44
N VAL A 122 -1.56 -4.40 8.75
CA VAL A 122 -0.96 -4.17 10.07
C VAL A 122 -2.02 -4.24 11.18
N PRO A 123 -3.11 -3.44 11.18
CA PRO A 123 -4.13 -3.55 12.22
C PRO A 123 -4.80 -4.94 12.22
N TRP A 124 -5.00 -5.56 11.07
CA TRP A 124 -5.63 -6.87 10.97
C TRP A 124 -4.76 -7.99 11.56
N LEU A 125 -3.46 -8.04 11.26
CA LEU A 125 -2.53 -9.00 11.84
C LEU A 125 -2.32 -8.75 13.35
N THR A 126 -2.32 -7.48 13.78
CA THR A 126 -2.26 -7.12 15.20
C THR A 126 -3.50 -7.61 15.94
N TRP A 127 -4.69 -7.49 15.32
CA TRP A 127 -5.93 -8.02 15.87
C TRP A 127 -5.93 -9.55 16.02
N MET A 128 -5.25 -10.27 15.12
CA MET A 128 -5.02 -11.72 15.27
C MET A 128 -4.07 -12.08 16.41
N GLY A 129 -3.43 -11.11 17.06
CA GLY A 129 -2.51 -11.33 18.18
C GLY A 129 -1.06 -11.61 17.77
N LEU A 130 -0.66 -11.36 16.53
CA LEU A 130 0.74 -11.50 16.14
C LEU A 130 1.61 -10.46 16.84
N PRO A 131 2.83 -10.82 17.28
CA PRO A 131 3.78 -9.86 17.83
C PRO A 131 4.25 -8.88 16.73
N GLN A 132 4.56 -7.64 17.11
CA GLN A 132 4.88 -6.54 16.18
C GLN A 132 5.94 -6.88 15.11
N PRO A 133 7.05 -7.57 15.42
CA PRO A 133 8.00 -7.97 14.38
C PRO A 133 7.34 -8.85 13.31
N ARG A 134 6.51 -9.84 13.72
CA ARG A 134 5.80 -10.71 12.79
C ARG A 134 4.68 -9.99 12.03
N VAL A 135 4.03 -9.01 12.63
CA VAL A 135 3.07 -8.13 11.93
C VAL A 135 3.75 -7.42 10.78
N SER A 136 4.87 -6.75 11.03
CA SER A 136 5.62 -6.01 10.02
C SER A 136 6.18 -6.93 8.93
N GLY A 137 6.77 -8.05 9.34
CA GLY A 137 7.34 -9.03 8.41
C GLY A 137 6.28 -9.67 7.51
N THR A 138 5.19 -10.15 8.09
CA THR A 138 4.08 -10.78 7.33
C THR A 138 3.36 -9.75 6.45
N SER A 139 3.15 -8.52 6.92
CA SER A 139 2.56 -7.44 6.13
C SER A 139 3.41 -7.09 4.90
N SER A 140 4.74 -7.12 5.01
CA SER A 140 5.63 -6.86 3.88
C SER A 140 5.48 -7.90 2.76
N THR A 141 5.20 -9.17 3.11
CA THR A 141 4.96 -10.23 2.12
C THR A 141 3.63 -10.08 1.38
N PHE A 142 2.68 -9.32 1.90
CA PHE A 142 1.44 -8.98 1.19
C PHE A 142 1.65 -7.83 0.21
N THR A 143 2.54 -6.90 0.54
CA THR A 143 2.81 -5.73 -0.29
C THR A 143 3.50 -6.11 -1.60
N LEU A 144 4.47 -7.01 -1.58
CA LEU A 144 5.22 -7.39 -2.78
C LEU A 144 4.32 -7.96 -3.89
N PRO A 145 3.53 -9.03 -3.67
CA PRO A 145 2.67 -9.55 -4.72
C PRO A 145 1.57 -8.56 -5.11
N ALA A 146 1.05 -7.76 -4.17
CA ALA A 146 0.09 -6.72 -4.48
C ALA A 146 0.71 -5.66 -5.42
N ALA A 147 1.96 -5.27 -5.19
CA ALA A 147 2.67 -4.32 -6.05
C ALA A 147 2.94 -4.90 -7.44
N VAL A 148 3.41 -6.15 -7.54
CA VAL A 148 3.69 -6.79 -8.84
C VAL A 148 2.41 -6.96 -9.66
N ILE A 149 1.37 -7.57 -9.08
CA ILE A 149 0.10 -7.83 -9.76
C ILE A 149 -0.58 -6.51 -10.10
N GLY A 150 -0.56 -5.53 -9.20
CA GLY A 150 -1.15 -4.22 -9.42
C GLY A 150 -0.44 -3.45 -10.55
N THR A 151 0.89 -3.46 -10.58
CA THR A 151 1.64 -2.85 -11.68
C THR A 151 1.25 -3.46 -13.03
N ILE A 152 1.21 -4.79 -13.12
CA ILE A 152 0.78 -5.49 -14.33
C ILE A 152 -0.67 -5.11 -14.69
N ALA A 153 -1.57 -5.10 -13.72
CA ALA A 153 -2.97 -4.73 -13.95
C ALA A 153 -3.09 -3.29 -14.48
N PHE A 154 -2.39 -2.32 -13.90
CA PHE A 154 -2.40 -0.93 -14.38
C PHE A 154 -1.71 -0.75 -15.74
N CYS A 155 -0.74 -1.58 -16.10
CA CYS A 155 -0.25 -1.63 -17.47
C CYS A 155 -1.35 -2.08 -18.43
N PHE A 156 -2.04 -3.18 -18.13
CA PHE A 156 -3.09 -3.73 -18.99
C PHE A 156 -4.31 -2.81 -19.07
N THR A 157 -4.86 -2.35 -17.95
CA THR A 157 -6.03 -1.47 -17.95
C THR A 157 -5.72 -0.16 -18.69
N GLY A 158 -4.53 0.41 -18.47
CA GLY A 158 -4.12 1.62 -19.17
C GLY A 158 -3.99 1.42 -20.68
N LEU A 159 -3.41 0.31 -21.16
CA LEU A 159 -3.34 0.00 -22.59
C LEU A 159 -4.74 -0.18 -23.22
N LEU A 160 -5.69 -0.74 -22.48
CA LEU A 160 -7.05 -0.92 -22.96
C LEU A 160 -7.85 0.40 -22.99
N SER A 161 -7.63 1.29 -22.02
CA SER A 161 -8.43 2.51 -21.85
C SER A 161 -7.89 3.71 -22.60
N ILE A 162 -6.56 3.87 -22.67
CA ILE A 162 -5.92 5.03 -23.33
C ILE A 162 -5.15 4.66 -24.59
N GLY A 163 -5.07 3.36 -24.92
CA GLY A 163 -4.26 2.88 -26.02
C GLY A 163 -2.76 2.96 -25.76
N ASP A 164 -1.97 2.96 -26.84
CA ASP A 164 -0.53 3.14 -26.75
C ASP A 164 -0.22 4.62 -26.44
N PRO A 165 0.37 4.94 -25.28
CA PRO A 165 0.65 6.33 -24.96
C PRO A 165 1.72 6.89 -25.89
N ASP A 166 1.58 8.14 -26.33
CA ASP A 166 2.52 8.87 -27.21
C ASP A 166 3.95 8.99 -26.63
N SER A 167 4.16 8.55 -25.41
CA SER A 167 5.44 8.63 -24.71
C SER A 167 6.10 7.26 -24.57
N PRO A 168 7.36 7.08 -25.04
CA PRO A 168 8.10 5.85 -24.87
C PRO A 168 8.46 5.52 -23.41
N TRP A 169 8.13 6.44 -22.49
CA TRP A 169 8.42 6.33 -21.06
C TRP A 169 7.26 5.79 -20.23
N THR A 170 6.12 5.52 -20.86
CA THR A 170 4.92 5.00 -20.19
C THR A 170 4.46 3.69 -20.83
N ILE A 171 3.96 2.78 -20.01
CA ILE A 171 3.27 1.55 -20.44
C ILE A 171 1.92 1.54 -19.72
N GLY A 172 0.84 1.78 -20.45
CA GLY A 172 -0.47 2.01 -19.85
C GLY A 172 -0.41 3.16 -18.83
N TYR A 173 -0.84 2.91 -17.62
CA TYR A 173 -0.78 3.90 -16.52
C TYR A 173 0.53 3.89 -15.72
N VAL A 174 1.60 3.29 -16.22
CA VAL A 174 2.86 3.15 -15.48
C VAL A 174 3.98 3.92 -16.14
N PHE A 175 4.56 4.87 -15.40
CA PHE A 175 5.75 5.63 -15.80
C PHE A 175 7.00 4.91 -15.28
N TRP A 176 7.65 4.12 -16.13
CA TRP A 176 8.76 3.26 -15.73
C TRP A 176 10.06 3.98 -15.30
N PRO A 177 10.40 5.22 -15.76
CA PRO A 177 11.59 5.91 -15.27
C PRO A 177 11.52 6.31 -13.79
N ALA A 178 10.33 6.27 -13.18
CA ALA A 178 10.19 6.45 -11.74
C ALA A 178 10.88 5.32 -10.94
N LEU A 179 11.07 4.13 -11.52
CA LEU A 179 11.69 3.00 -10.84
C LEU A 179 13.14 3.27 -10.41
N PRO A 180 14.07 3.65 -11.32
CA PRO A 180 15.44 3.97 -10.91
C PRO A 180 15.50 5.23 -10.05
N ALA A 181 14.71 6.27 -10.34
CA ALA A 181 14.71 7.52 -9.59
C ALA A 181 14.19 7.34 -8.16
N ALA A 182 12.95 6.90 -8.01
CA ALA A 182 12.32 6.73 -6.70
C ALA A 182 12.82 5.48 -5.97
N GLY A 183 13.13 4.38 -6.67
CA GLY A 183 13.71 3.19 -6.10
C GLY A 183 15.12 3.45 -5.54
N GLY A 184 15.96 4.16 -6.28
CA GLY A 184 17.29 4.57 -5.82
C GLY A 184 17.22 5.54 -4.63
N ALA A 185 16.36 6.55 -4.71
CA ALA A 185 16.12 7.48 -3.61
C ALA A 185 15.60 6.77 -2.35
N SER A 186 14.74 5.77 -2.50
CA SER A 186 14.22 4.97 -1.38
C SER A 186 15.32 4.15 -0.69
N LEU A 187 16.26 3.58 -1.45
CA LEU A 187 17.39 2.82 -0.87
C LEU A 187 18.32 3.72 -0.05
N LEU A 188 18.57 4.94 -0.50
CA LEU A 188 19.32 5.93 0.25
C LEU A 188 18.52 6.47 1.44
N GLY A 189 17.25 6.80 1.20
CA GLY A 189 16.34 7.36 2.20
C GLY A 189 16.08 6.41 3.37
N THR A 190 16.07 5.08 3.14
CA THR A 190 15.87 4.11 4.24
C THR A 190 17.01 4.12 5.24
N ARG A 191 18.26 4.34 4.83
CA ARG A 191 19.42 4.42 5.74
C ARG A 191 19.35 5.68 6.61
N PHE A 192 19.11 6.84 5.98
CA PHE A 192 18.98 8.12 6.70
C PHE A 192 17.70 8.17 7.53
N GLY A 193 16.58 7.73 6.96
CA GLY A 193 15.29 7.69 7.65
C GLY A 193 15.31 6.80 8.89
N ALA A 194 15.93 5.62 8.83
CA ALA A 194 16.08 4.74 9.97
C ALA A 194 16.96 5.37 11.08
N ALA A 195 18.04 6.05 10.69
CA ALA A 195 18.91 6.74 11.63
C ALA A 195 18.22 7.95 12.32
N CYS A 196 17.39 8.69 11.59
CA CYS A 196 16.58 9.76 12.15
C CYS A 196 15.45 9.22 13.02
N ALA A 197 14.74 8.19 12.56
CA ALA A 197 13.63 7.58 13.27
C ALA A 197 14.05 6.94 14.59
N SER A 198 15.27 6.39 14.68
CA SER A 198 15.79 5.82 15.94
C SER A 198 16.05 6.86 17.05
N ARG A 199 16.14 8.16 16.69
CA ARG A 199 16.35 9.25 17.63
C ARG A 199 15.06 9.88 18.15
N VAL A 200 13.91 9.54 17.55
CA VAL A 200 12.60 10.11 17.89
C VAL A 200 11.75 9.05 18.59
N PRO A 201 11.12 9.38 19.73
CA PRO A 201 10.19 8.47 20.38
C PRO A 201 9.09 8.00 19.42
N GLY A 202 8.84 6.70 19.36
CA GLY A 202 7.91 6.12 18.39
C GLY A 202 6.49 6.70 18.42
N ARG A 203 6.04 7.24 19.57
CA ARG A 203 4.77 7.96 19.70
C ARG A 203 4.79 9.28 18.90
N GLN A 204 5.86 10.06 19.03
CA GLN A 204 6.01 11.34 18.31
C GLN A 204 6.09 11.09 16.81
N LEU A 205 6.87 10.09 16.38
CA LEU A 205 7.00 9.71 14.99
C LEU A 205 5.63 9.35 14.38
N ARG A 206 4.80 8.57 15.08
CA ARG A 206 3.45 8.24 14.63
C ARG A 206 2.54 9.47 14.50
N ILE A 207 2.60 10.39 15.47
CA ILE A 207 1.81 11.62 15.44
C ILE A 207 2.24 12.49 14.24
N ILE A 208 3.54 12.68 14.03
CA ILE A 208 4.07 13.47 12.90
C ILE A 208 3.59 12.87 11.57
N PHE A 209 3.75 11.55 11.37
CA PHE A 209 3.26 10.89 10.17
C PHE A 209 1.73 11.01 10.01
N GLY A 210 0.98 10.84 11.10
CA GLY A 210 -0.47 11.02 11.09
C GLY A 210 -0.88 12.42 10.66
N LEU A 211 -0.22 13.46 11.18
CA LEU A 211 -0.50 14.85 10.79
C LEU A 211 -0.16 15.13 9.32
N ILE A 212 0.95 14.59 8.82
CA ILE A 212 1.31 14.69 7.39
C ILE A 212 0.21 14.04 6.53
N LEU A 213 -0.27 12.84 6.90
CA LEU A 213 -1.32 12.17 6.16
C LEU A 213 -2.64 12.96 6.18
N VAL A 214 -2.99 13.60 7.31
CA VAL A 214 -4.16 14.49 7.38
C VAL A 214 -3.99 15.68 6.44
N ALA A 215 -2.84 16.35 6.47
CA ALA A 215 -2.57 17.49 5.60
C ALA A 215 -2.65 17.12 4.11
N VAL A 216 -2.04 16.00 3.72
CA VAL A 216 -2.10 15.47 2.34
C VAL A 216 -3.54 15.14 1.94
N SER A 217 -4.29 14.47 2.82
CA SER A 217 -5.67 14.11 2.55
C SER A 217 -6.57 15.34 2.34
N ILE A 218 -6.45 16.34 3.20
CA ILE A 218 -7.19 17.61 3.07
C ILE A 218 -6.81 18.30 1.77
N SER A 219 -5.51 18.40 1.47
CA SER A 219 -5.02 19.01 0.21
C SER A 219 -5.59 18.31 -1.02
N MET A 220 -5.65 16.98 -1.02
CA MET A 220 -6.21 16.21 -2.13
C MET A 220 -7.71 16.41 -2.29
N ILE A 221 -8.46 16.38 -1.20
CA ILE A 221 -9.93 16.59 -1.24
C ILE A 221 -10.26 18.02 -1.70
N THR A 222 -9.53 19.01 -1.20
CA THR A 222 -9.75 20.42 -1.59
C THR A 222 -9.30 20.72 -3.03
N SER A 223 -8.38 19.96 -3.61
CA SER A 223 -8.00 20.13 -5.00
C SER A 223 -9.14 19.85 -5.96
N ILE A 224 -10.05 18.94 -5.61
CA ILE A 224 -11.25 18.64 -6.42
C ILE A 224 -12.19 19.83 -6.52
N THR A 225 -12.31 20.62 -5.45
CA THR A 225 -13.21 21.79 -5.42
C THR A 225 -12.63 23.00 -6.13
N ARG A 226 -11.34 22.97 -6.50
CA ARG A 226 -10.63 24.07 -7.16
C ARG A 226 -10.47 23.89 -8.67
N THR A 227 -10.73 22.71 -9.20
CA THR A 227 -10.81 22.48 -10.65
C THR A 227 -12.26 22.65 -11.08
N PRO A 228 -12.59 23.73 -11.83
CA PRO A 228 -13.92 23.95 -12.37
C PRO A 228 -14.27 22.91 -13.43
#